data_aecdbb3bd5337db9c7ff53088ff72a70
#
_entry.id   aecdbb3bd5337db9c7ff53088ff72a70
#
_cell.length_a   1.000
_cell.length_b   1.000
_cell.length_c   1.000
_cell.angle_alpha   90.00
_cell.angle_beta   90.00
_cell.angle_gamma   90.00
#
_symmetry.space_group_name_H-M   'P 1'
#
loop_
_entity.id
_entity.type
_entity.pdbx_description
1 polymer ?
#
loop_
_entity_poly.entity_id
_entity_poly.type
_entity_poly.pdbx_seq_one_letter_code
_entity_poly.pdbx_strand_id
1 'polypeptide(L)'
;YWPNDSNQPLKAGKWTVSLISELPAHEELPHDVHDVDIDRLSDLTIRRLVLTAPNASPHEITQLHFLGWKDHGPLEPIYILALMQAIRFLRGKRCSPLWVHCSAGIGRSGTLICAWLAQQLLPKKLHVSSGLELAAYTTAYVRQYRAGSVQTPGQMLTLAMAIESMRQNS
;
A
#
# COMPACT_ATOMS: atom_id res chain seq x y z
N TYR A 1 12.93 11.26 -2.55
CA TYR A 1 12.39 12.10 -1.47
C TYR A 1 12.62 11.51 -0.07
N TRP A 2 13.45 10.51 0.04
CA TRP A 2 13.96 9.97 1.31
C TRP A 2 15.49 9.98 1.31
N PRO A 3 16.15 9.99 2.49
CA PRO A 3 17.60 9.87 2.57
C PRO A 3 18.07 8.52 2.02
N ASN A 4 19.13 8.53 1.24
CA ASN A 4 19.77 7.29 0.74
C ASN A 4 20.85 6.75 1.70
N ASP A 5 21.19 7.52 2.72
CA ASP A 5 22.23 7.20 3.70
C ASP A 5 21.77 7.70 5.08
N SER A 6 21.95 6.86 6.11
CA SER A 6 21.63 7.19 7.50
C SER A 6 22.44 8.38 8.02
N ASN A 7 23.63 8.62 7.46
CA ASN A 7 24.51 9.73 7.84
C ASN A 7 24.21 11.03 7.10
N GLN A 8 23.30 11.03 6.12
CA GLN A 8 22.95 12.19 5.30
C GLN A 8 21.45 12.50 5.36
N PRO A 9 20.97 13.13 6.44
CA PRO A 9 19.57 13.52 6.55
C PRO A 9 19.14 14.48 5.43
N LEU A 10 17.91 14.28 4.93
CA LEU A 10 17.29 15.14 3.92
C LEU A 10 16.60 16.33 4.59
N LYS A 11 16.89 17.53 4.09
CA LYS A 11 16.19 18.77 4.49
C LYS A 11 14.96 19.00 3.62
N ALA A 12 13.81 19.20 4.22
CA ALA A 12 12.53 19.52 3.57
C ALA A 12 11.84 20.68 4.28
N GLY A 13 12.20 21.92 3.91
CA GLY A 13 11.78 23.13 4.61
C GLY A 13 12.27 23.13 6.06
N LYS A 14 11.34 23.27 7.02
CA LYS A 14 11.66 23.19 8.45
C LYS A 14 11.91 21.76 8.96
N TRP A 15 11.60 20.75 8.16
CA TRP A 15 11.73 19.35 8.54
C TRP A 15 13.09 18.78 8.14
N THR A 16 13.56 17.89 8.96
CA THR A 16 14.70 17.01 8.66
C THR A 16 14.19 15.58 8.66
N VAL A 17 14.47 14.84 7.60
CA VAL A 17 14.13 13.43 7.45
C VAL A 17 15.40 12.62 7.62
N SER A 18 15.42 11.73 8.60
CA SER A 18 16.56 10.83 8.88
C SER A 18 16.15 9.38 8.59
N LEU A 19 17.02 8.63 7.93
CA LEU A 19 16.88 7.19 7.74
C LEU A 19 17.42 6.47 8.98
N ILE A 20 16.61 5.65 9.61
CA ILE A 20 16.99 4.84 10.78
C ILE A 20 17.38 3.43 10.36
N SER A 21 16.57 2.80 9.50
CA SER A 21 16.87 1.49 8.92
C SER A 21 16.24 1.34 7.55
N GLU A 22 16.87 0.50 6.72
CA GLU A 22 16.37 0.06 5.43
C GLU A 22 16.65 -1.43 5.30
N LEU A 23 15.57 -2.23 5.21
CA LEU A 23 15.65 -3.68 5.15
C LEU A 23 14.73 -4.21 4.05
N PRO A 24 15.09 -5.31 3.38
CA PRO A 24 14.15 -6.03 2.53
C PRO A 24 13.03 -6.65 3.37
N ALA A 25 11.86 -6.85 2.76
CA ALA A 25 10.67 -7.30 3.48
C ALA A 25 10.88 -8.61 4.25
N HIS A 26 11.65 -9.55 3.72
CA HIS A 26 11.90 -10.85 4.34
C HIS A 26 12.73 -10.78 5.63
N GLU A 27 13.44 -9.68 5.88
CA GLU A 27 14.18 -9.45 7.14
C GLU A 27 13.32 -8.75 8.20
N GLU A 28 12.33 -7.98 7.79
CA GLU A 28 11.49 -7.17 8.70
C GLU A 28 10.15 -7.87 9.03
N LEU A 29 9.63 -8.70 8.11
CA LEU A 29 8.38 -9.43 8.29
C LEU A 29 8.69 -10.87 8.76
N PRO A 30 8.02 -11.39 9.79
CA PRO A 30 8.27 -12.74 10.27
C PRO A 30 7.84 -13.79 9.24
N HIS A 31 8.66 -14.83 9.10
CA HIS A 31 8.44 -15.94 8.16
C HIS A 31 7.26 -16.86 8.53
N ASP A 32 6.80 -16.81 9.77
CA ASP A 32 5.75 -17.66 10.33
C ASP A 32 4.36 -17.01 10.37
N VAL A 33 4.23 -15.82 9.82
CA VAL A 33 2.92 -15.20 9.68
C VAL A 33 2.20 -15.88 8.52
N HIS A 34 1.33 -16.84 8.84
CA HIS A 34 0.54 -17.65 7.89
C HIS A 34 -0.23 -16.84 6.83
N ASP A 35 -0.28 -15.52 6.98
CA ASP A 35 -1.07 -14.63 6.14
C ASP A 35 -0.23 -13.75 5.21
N VAL A 36 1.12 -13.74 5.28
CA VAL A 36 1.97 -12.92 4.40
C VAL A 36 2.83 -13.81 3.51
N ASP A 37 2.56 -13.80 2.21
CA ASP A 37 3.41 -14.44 1.20
C ASP A 37 4.67 -13.58 0.97
N ILE A 38 5.68 -13.77 1.81
CA ILE A 38 6.93 -12.98 1.84
C ILE A 38 7.74 -13.18 0.56
N ASP A 39 7.72 -14.37 -0.03
CA ASP A 39 8.48 -14.67 -1.24
C ASP A 39 8.08 -13.78 -2.42
N ARG A 40 6.80 -13.36 -2.45
CA ARG A 40 6.28 -12.42 -3.44
C ARG A 40 6.66 -10.96 -3.16
N LEU A 41 7.19 -10.66 -2.00
CA LEU A 41 7.58 -9.30 -1.59
C LEU A 41 9.09 -9.06 -1.72
N SER A 42 9.81 -9.83 -2.57
CA SER A 42 11.25 -9.65 -2.82
C SER A 42 11.62 -8.24 -3.26
N ASP A 43 10.72 -7.56 -3.99
CA ASP A 43 10.90 -6.18 -4.45
C ASP A 43 10.37 -5.13 -3.44
N LEU A 44 10.00 -5.53 -2.22
CA LEU A 44 9.55 -4.63 -1.17
C LEU A 44 10.68 -4.31 -0.20
N THR A 45 10.98 -3.03 -0.09
CA THR A 45 11.90 -2.47 0.91
C THR A 45 11.10 -1.75 1.99
N ILE A 46 11.44 -2.00 3.25
CA ILE A 46 10.84 -1.34 4.41
C ILE A 46 11.87 -0.38 4.99
N ARG A 47 11.50 0.91 5.13
CA ARG A 47 12.33 1.94 5.74
C ARG A 47 11.69 2.47 7.00
N ARG A 48 12.49 2.66 8.03
CA ARG A 48 12.13 3.41 9.23
C ARG A 48 12.74 4.79 9.12
N LEU A 49 11.90 5.80 9.14
CA LEU A 49 12.29 7.20 9.00
C LEU A 49 11.85 7.97 10.23
N VAL A 50 12.63 8.99 10.61
CA VAL A 50 12.24 9.94 11.65
C VAL A 50 12.24 11.35 11.06
N LEU A 51 11.12 12.05 11.27
CA LEU A 51 10.96 13.45 10.96
C LEU A 51 11.17 14.27 12.22
N THR A 52 12.06 15.26 12.13
CA THR A 52 12.30 16.24 13.20
C THR A 52 12.12 17.65 12.69
N ALA A 53 11.63 18.55 13.53
CA ALA A 53 11.57 19.98 13.25
C ALA A 53 11.79 20.75 14.55
N PRO A 54 12.23 22.05 14.49
CA PRO A 54 12.32 22.89 15.68
C PRO A 54 10.98 22.96 16.42
N ASN A 55 11.01 22.76 17.73
CA ASN A 55 9.82 22.82 18.60
C ASN A 55 8.73 21.79 18.31
N ALA A 56 9.05 20.67 17.67
CA ALA A 56 8.13 19.55 17.44
C ALA A 56 8.74 18.25 17.96
N SER A 57 7.91 17.37 18.53
CA SER A 57 8.35 16.02 18.87
C SER A 57 8.74 15.25 17.61
N PRO A 58 9.75 14.38 17.66
CA PRO A 58 10.10 13.50 16.57
C PRO A 58 8.89 12.66 16.15
N HIS A 59 8.73 12.45 14.83
CA HIS A 59 7.66 11.64 14.28
C HIS A 59 8.22 10.50 13.45
N GLU A 60 7.91 9.28 13.85
CA GLU A 60 8.35 8.07 13.16
C GLU A 60 7.42 7.71 12.00
N ILE A 61 8.01 7.33 10.87
CA ILE A 61 7.29 6.85 9.68
C ILE A 61 7.87 5.50 9.27
N THR A 62 6.98 4.56 8.98
CA THR A 62 7.34 3.33 8.27
C THR A 62 6.96 3.50 6.80
N GLN A 63 7.94 3.42 5.91
CA GLN A 63 7.75 3.45 4.47
C GLN A 63 7.85 2.03 3.91
N LEU A 64 6.86 1.62 3.14
CA LEU A 64 6.89 0.42 2.31
C LEU A 64 7.11 0.86 0.87
N HIS A 65 8.23 0.50 0.28
CA HIS A 65 8.62 0.86 -1.09
C HIS A 65 8.67 -0.40 -1.97
N PHE A 66 7.62 -0.61 -2.76
CA PHE A 66 7.49 -1.75 -3.66
C PHE A 66 7.86 -1.37 -5.09
N LEU A 67 8.90 -1.99 -5.64
CA LEU A 67 9.42 -1.73 -6.98
C LEU A 67 8.87 -2.70 -8.04
N GLY A 68 8.28 -3.82 -7.63
CA GLY A 68 7.77 -4.86 -8.53
C GLY A 68 6.56 -4.47 -9.38
N TRP A 69 6.02 -3.28 -9.23
CA TRP A 69 4.86 -2.81 -9.99
C TRP A 69 5.25 -1.77 -11.05
N LYS A 70 5.32 -2.19 -12.29
CA LYS A 70 5.65 -1.30 -13.42
C LYS A 70 4.57 -0.23 -13.62
N ASP A 71 5.01 0.98 -14.01
CA ASP A 71 4.09 2.09 -14.28
C ASP A 71 3.15 1.73 -15.44
N HIS A 72 1.88 2.13 -15.33
CA HIS A 72 0.79 1.79 -16.24
C HIS A 72 0.51 0.28 -16.42
N GLY A 73 1.34 -0.60 -15.85
CA GLY A 73 1.18 -2.05 -15.96
C GLY A 73 0.12 -2.62 -15.02
N PRO A 74 -0.42 -3.81 -15.36
CA PRO A 74 -1.11 -4.64 -14.39
C PRO A 74 -0.13 -5.21 -13.37
N LEU A 75 -0.66 -5.74 -12.28
CA LEU A 75 0.05 -6.53 -11.30
C LEU A 75 -0.72 -7.83 -11.09
N GLU A 76 -0.06 -8.94 -10.81
CA GLU A 76 -0.80 -10.14 -10.43
C GLU A 76 -1.58 -9.89 -9.12
N PRO A 77 -2.85 -10.31 -9.02
CA PRO A 77 -3.71 -10.03 -7.87
C PRO A 77 -3.10 -10.43 -6.52
N ILE A 78 -2.31 -11.49 -6.51
CA ILE A 78 -1.69 -12.02 -5.28
C ILE A 78 -0.71 -11.01 -4.65
N TYR A 79 -0.02 -10.18 -5.46
CA TYR A 79 0.86 -9.12 -4.91
C TYR A 79 0.07 -8.01 -4.22
N ILE A 80 -1.14 -7.70 -4.71
CA ILE A 80 -2.03 -6.74 -4.01
C ILE A 80 -2.38 -7.28 -2.63
N LEU A 81 -2.73 -8.57 -2.53
CA LEU A 81 -3.07 -9.23 -1.28
C LEU A 81 -1.87 -9.26 -0.32
N ALA A 82 -0.70 -9.64 -0.81
CA ALA A 82 0.54 -9.67 -0.03
C ALA A 82 0.92 -8.27 0.50
N LEU A 83 0.84 -7.23 -0.33
CA LEU A 83 1.08 -5.84 0.09
C LEU A 83 0.10 -5.39 1.17
N MET A 84 -1.19 -5.73 1.02
CA MET A 84 -2.22 -5.40 2.02
C MET A 84 -1.97 -6.12 3.35
N GLN A 85 -1.51 -7.36 3.32
CA GLN A 85 -1.13 -8.12 4.51
C GLN A 85 0.09 -7.50 5.20
N ALA A 86 1.14 -7.16 4.45
CA ALA A 86 2.32 -6.47 4.98
C ALA A 86 1.96 -5.13 5.63
N ILE A 87 1.10 -4.33 4.99
CA ILE A 87 0.60 -3.07 5.54
C ILE A 87 -0.13 -3.32 6.87
N ARG A 88 -1.03 -4.30 6.93
CA ARG A 88 -1.78 -4.63 8.15
C ARG A 88 -0.86 -5.08 9.27
N PHE A 89 0.07 -5.96 8.96
CA PHE A 89 1.05 -6.46 9.94
C PHE A 89 1.84 -5.30 10.56
N LEU A 90 2.46 -4.45 9.74
CA LEU A 90 3.29 -3.33 10.21
C LEU A 90 2.50 -2.24 10.93
N ARG A 91 1.23 -2.01 10.57
CA ARG A 91 0.36 -1.10 11.31
C ARG A 91 -0.11 -1.68 12.64
N GLY A 92 -0.25 -2.99 12.75
CA GLY A 92 -0.82 -3.64 13.92
C GLY A 92 -2.19 -3.05 14.28
N LYS A 93 -2.42 -2.80 15.58
CA LYS A 93 -3.63 -2.15 16.11
C LYS A 93 -3.60 -0.62 16.06
N ARG A 94 -2.55 -0.02 15.51
CA ARG A 94 -2.40 1.45 15.46
C ARG A 94 -3.36 2.05 14.44
N CYS A 95 -4.07 3.10 14.83
CA CYS A 95 -4.94 3.89 13.93
C CYS A 95 -4.18 5.01 13.20
N SER A 96 -2.87 4.85 12.95
CA SER A 96 -2.09 5.86 12.25
C SER A 96 -2.54 6.00 10.78
N PRO A 97 -2.51 7.22 10.22
CA PRO A 97 -2.84 7.44 8.82
C PRO A 97 -2.00 6.57 7.88
N LEU A 98 -2.63 6.06 6.81
CA LEU A 98 -1.96 5.38 5.72
C LEU A 98 -1.88 6.32 4.53
N TRP A 99 -0.67 6.60 4.07
CA TRP A 99 -0.42 7.39 2.87
C TRP A 99 0.01 6.47 1.75
N VAL A 100 -0.68 6.54 0.61
CA VAL A 100 -0.40 5.71 -0.56
C VAL A 100 -0.10 6.63 -1.74
N HIS A 101 1.04 6.43 -2.39
CA HIS A 101 1.40 7.15 -3.60
C HIS A 101 2.16 6.26 -4.59
N CYS A 102 2.18 6.66 -5.83
CA CYS A 102 3.03 6.15 -6.90
C CYS A 102 3.65 7.36 -7.61
N SER A 103 3.89 7.31 -8.90
CA SER A 103 4.36 8.46 -9.67
C SER A 103 3.26 9.53 -9.79
N ALA A 104 2.17 9.23 -10.52
CA ALA A 104 1.05 10.17 -10.73
C ALA A 104 0.00 10.17 -9.60
N GLY A 105 0.01 9.18 -8.71
CA GLY A 105 -0.94 9.05 -7.60
C GLY A 105 -2.36 8.66 -8.06
N ILE A 106 -2.51 8.00 -9.21
CA ILE A 106 -3.81 7.60 -9.78
C ILE A 106 -3.89 6.10 -10.12
N GLY A 107 -2.93 5.55 -10.86
CA GLY A 107 -2.97 4.17 -11.33
C GLY A 107 -2.75 3.17 -10.20
N ARG A 108 -1.49 2.85 -9.92
CA ARG A 108 -1.06 1.90 -8.87
C ARG A 108 -1.64 2.24 -7.50
N SER A 109 -1.54 3.51 -7.09
CA SER A 109 -2.10 3.98 -5.81
C SER A 109 -3.61 3.81 -5.76
N GLY A 110 -4.33 4.21 -6.82
CA GLY A 110 -5.78 4.07 -6.90
C GLY A 110 -6.20 2.61 -6.79
N THR A 111 -5.49 1.69 -7.45
CA THR A 111 -5.78 0.25 -7.40
C THR A 111 -5.62 -0.30 -5.98
N LEU A 112 -4.52 0.03 -5.29
CA LEU A 112 -4.30 -0.43 -3.91
C LEU A 112 -5.32 0.17 -2.94
N ILE A 113 -5.66 1.46 -3.08
CA ILE A 113 -6.67 2.12 -2.25
C ILE A 113 -8.05 1.49 -2.46
N CYS A 114 -8.44 1.21 -3.72
CA CYS A 114 -9.71 0.55 -4.01
C CYS A 114 -9.77 -0.88 -3.44
N ALA A 115 -8.67 -1.65 -3.52
CA ALA A 115 -8.60 -2.97 -2.91
C ALA A 115 -8.72 -2.90 -1.37
N TRP A 116 -8.03 -1.94 -0.75
CA TRP A 116 -8.13 -1.69 0.69
C TRP A 116 -9.54 -1.34 1.13
N LEU A 117 -10.23 -0.46 0.37
CA LEU A 117 -11.61 -0.08 0.62
C LEU A 117 -12.56 -1.27 0.45
N ALA A 118 -12.40 -2.05 -0.63
CA ALA A 118 -13.21 -3.25 -0.88
C ALA A 118 -13.13 -4.22 0.30
N GLN A 119 -11.94 -4.46 0.84
CA GLN A 119 -11.76 -5.33 2.00
C GLN A 119 -12.51 -4.84 3.25
N GLN A 120 -12.62 -3.51 3.45
CA GLN A 120 -13.39 -2.95 4.56
C GLN A 120 -14.92 -3.07 4.34
N LEU A 121 -15.34 -3.22 3.10
CA LEU A 121 -16.76 -3.31 2.72
C LEU A 121 -17.27 -4.76 2.71
N LEU A 122 -16.43 -5.73 2.42
CA LEU A 122 -16.83 -7.15 2.35
C LEU A 122 -17.56 -7.65 3.61
N PRO A 123 -17.10 -7.37 4.85
CA PRO A 123 -17.81 -7.82 6.05
C PRO A 123 -19.18 -7.16 6.27
N LYS A 124 -19.46 -6.06 5.56
CA LYS A 124 -20.72 -5.29 5.72
C LYS A 124 -21.90 -5.86 4.93
N LYS A 125 -21.78 -7.10 4.42
CA LYS A 125 -22.83 -7.80 3.67
C LYS A 125 -23.42 -6.98 2.52
N LEU A 126 -22.58 -6.23 1.82
CA LEU A 126 -22.99 -5.58 0.57
C LEU A 126 -23.46 -6.64 -0.42
N HIS A 127 -24.66 -6.44 -1.00
CA HIS A 127 -25.17 -7.29 -2.05
C HIS A 127 -24.41 -7.03 -3.35
N VAL A 128 -23.19 -7.55 -3.45
CA VAL A 128 -22.37 -7.54 -4.67
C VAL A 128 -22.24 -8.96 -5.21
N SER A 129 -22.47 -9.12 -6.50
CA SER A 129 -22.50 -10.43 -7.15
C SER A 129 -21.11 -10.92 -7.55
N SER A 130 -20.12 -10.01 -7.69
CA SER A 130 -18.78 -10.35 -8.17
C SER A 130 -17.71 -9.37 -7.67
N GLY A 131 -16.44 -9.82 -7.74
CA GLY A 131 -15.30 -8.94 -7.50
C GLY A 131 -15.24 -7.76 -8.46
N LEU A 132 -15.69 -7.94 -9.70
CA LEU A 132 -15.74 -6.85 -10.69
C LEU A 132 -16.75 -5.77 -10.30
N GLU A 133 -17.91 -6.14 -9.82
CA GLU A 133 -18.92 -5.19 -9.36
C GLU A 133 -18.40 -4.36 -8.18
N LEU A 134 -17.76 -4.99 -7.21
CA LEU A 134 -17.17 -4.27 -6.07
C LEU A 134 -15.96 -3.42 -6.49
N ALA A 135 -15.17 -3.88 -7.47
CA ALA A 135 -14.08 -3.10 -8.05
C ALA A 135 -14.61 -1.83 -8.74
N ALA A 136 -15.68 -1.96 -9.52
CA ALA A 136 -16.33 -0.83 -10.18
C ALA A 136 -16.88 0.16 -9.14
N TYR A 137 -17.56 -0.34 -8.11
CA TYR A 137 -18.10 0.49 -7.03
C TYR A 137 -17.00 1.27 -6.30
N THR A 138 -15.96 0.58 -5.82
CA THR A 138 -14.86 1.23 -5.10
C THR A 138 -14.09 2.21 -5.97
N THR A 139 -13.91 1.90 -7.26
CA THR A 139 -13.27 2.81 -8.22
C THR A 139 -14.11 4.06 -8.44
N ALA A 140 -15.43 3.93 -8.63
CA ALA A 140 -16.33 5.06 -8.79
C ALA A 140 -16.32 5.96 -7.54
N TYR A 141 -16.33 5.35 -6.35
CA TYR A 141 -16.23 6.08 -5.09
C TYR A 141 -14.91 6.85 -4.96
N VAL A 142 -13.77 6.20 -5.19
CA VAL A 142 -12.44 6.83 -5.08
C VAL A 142 -12.26 7.95 -6.10
N ARG A 143 -12.85 7.81 -7.30
CA ARG A 143 -12.79 8.83 -8.35
C ARG A 143 -13.49 10.14 -7.98
N GLN A 144 -14.37 10.16 -7.01
CA GLN A 144 -14.97 11.40 -6.48
C GLN A 144 -13.93 12.27 -5.77
N TYR A 145 -12.88 11.67 -5.22
CA TYR A 145 -11.79 12.36 -4.51
C TYR A 145 -10.53 12.49 -5.37
N ARG A 146 -10.25 11.50 -6.20
CA ARG A 146 -9.08 11.47 -7.07
C ARG A 146 -9.45 10.95 -8.47
N ALA A 147 -9.79 11.88 -9.38
CA ALA A 147 -10.13 11.56 -10.75
C ALA A 147 -9.04 10.70 -11.44
N GLY A 148 -9.44 9.76 -12.28
CA GLY A 148 -8.53 8.88 -13.00
C GLY A 148 -7.95 7.72 -12.18
N SER A 149 -8.36 7.54 -10.91
CA SER A 149 -7.94 6.40 -10.10
C SER A 149 -8.30 5.07 -10.79
N VAL A 150 -7.41 4.07 -10.69
CA VAL A 150 -7.43 2.83 -11.50
C VAL A 150 -7.38 3.20 -12.99
N GLN A 151 -6.18 3.50 -13.45
CA GLN A 151 -5.94 4.22 -14.70
C GLN A 151 -6.08 3.36 -15.95
N THR A 152 -5.79 2.07 -15.88
CA THR A 152 -5.75 1.17 -17.03
C THR A 152 -6.73 0.00 -16.88
N PRO A 153 -7.21 -0.60 -18.00
CA PRO A 153 -8.03 -1.81 -17.96
C PRO A 153 -7.33 -2.98 -17.22
N GLY A 154 -6.00 -3.11 -17.40
CA GLY A 154 -5.22 -4.13 -16.71
C GLY A 154 -5.24 -3.94 -15.18
N GLN A 155 -5.15 -2.71 -14.69
CA GLN A 155 -5.27 -2.41 -13.27
C GLN A 155 -6.68 -2.69 -12.73
N MET A 156 -7.72 -2.42 -13.53
CA MET A 156 -9.11 -2.78 -13.17
C MET A 156 -9.28 -4.28 -13.07
N LEU A 157 -8.72 -5.05 -14.00
CA LEU A 157 -8.76 -6.50 -13.97
C LEU A 157 -8.01 -7.05 -12.75
N THR A 158 -6.80 -6.56 -12.48
CA THR A 158 -6.03 -6.90 -11.27
C THR A 158 -6.87 -6.66 -10.00
N LEU A 159 -7.50 -5.50 -9.91
CA LEU A 159 -8.34 -5.13 -8.77
C LEU A 159 -9.53 -6.09 -8.61
N ALA A 160 -10.26 -6.36 -9.69
CA ALA A 160 -11.42 -7.24 -9.69
C ALA A 160 -11.07 -8.67 -9.24
N MET A 161 -9.95 -9.20 -9.75
CA MET A 161 -9.47 -10.54 -9.38
C MET A 161 -8.98 -10.60 -7.92
N ALA A 162 -8.29 -9.57 -7.44
CA ALA A 162 -7.88 -9.50 -6.03
C ALA A 162 -9.10 -9.44 -5.09
N ILE A 163 -10.12 -8.66 -5.44
CA ILE A 163 -11.36 -8.58 -4.66
C ILE A 163 -12.11 -9.92 -4.70
N GLU A 164 -12.17 -10.59 -5.86
CA GLU A 164 -12.81 -11.91 -5.94
C GLU A 164 -12.13 -12.94 -5.04
N SER A 165 -10.79 -12.95 -5.01
CA SER A 165 -10.04 -13.80 -4.08
C SER A 165 -10.35 -13.48 -2.61
N MET A 166 -10.49 -12.21 -2.25
CA MET A 166 -10.89 -11.81 -0.89
C MET A 166 -12.31 -12.26 -0.55
N ARG A 167 -13.26 -12.23 -1.51
CA ARG A 167 -14.66 -12.68 -1.31
C ARG A 167 -14.75 -14.19 -1.04
N GLN A 168 -13.96 -14.98 -1.74
CA GLN A 168 -13.94 -16.44 -1.59
C GLN A 168 -13.36 -16.89 -0.24
N ASN A 169 -12.55 -16.07 0.38
CA ASN A 169 -11.88 -16.35 1.66
C ASN A 169 -12.54 -15.63 2.86
N SER A 170 -13.69 -14.98 2.66
CA SER A 170 -14.47 -14.26 3.68
C SER A 170 -15.71 -15.04 4.07
#